data_895e0fac350f90e3cba912ba861fd2ae
#
_entry.id   895e0fac350f90e3cba912ba861fd2ae
#
_cell.length_a   1.000
_cell.length_b   1.000
_cell.length_c   1.000
_cell.angle_alpha   90.00
_cell.angle_beta   90.00
_cell.angle_gamma   90.00
#
_symmetry.space_group_name_H-M   'P 1'
#
loop_
_entity.id
_entity.type
_entity.pdbx_description
1 polymer ?
#
loop_
_entity_poly.entity_id
_entity_poly.type
_entity_poly.pdbx_seq_one_letter_code
_entity_poly.pdbx_strand_id
1 'polypeptide(L)'
;MLRSLTIKNLVLIGDARLEFSQGLNVLSGETGAGKSIIVDAIMLLIGEKYDKSLLRYGEDSGYVEGVFDLTEKACNAIEEIGLEAEDPIIVTRRFSSVGKNEVRVNGRNVSLSMLRPIAAALIDVYGQHDYLSIAKISEQQRIFDYYARHNIQKLLQELSESVKKFKIVVKELDDIGDAGSREREIDILAYQIEEIEKADVKDGEEQELGEKRKMAAAAEKISSALSESINSLEEGEENAATFLSEACDNLESIGLYNKEYRDLAARIDALNDELSDICDGIRDCIDECQEPIDTDAIEYRLDVIKNLRKKYGDYASMRKFLEEASDRLFKLKNADKNYTELLIRKERLLDEIYLLSVKLSRERRVEAEKFRNEVLASLGELGMASADFSVHFAALPERDACEKFVSEKGMDSFEFYFSANAGQPLQPMIKVISGGEMSRFMLALKAINGEQGDIPTMIFDEIDTGISGSVGRAVAKKLAQISLSHQVMCVTHLPQIAAMASSQFFIEKKVIDGSTVTLIDNLQREGMVKEIARLSGSLGVSENALAAADELKRWCEDYVKEISH
;
A
#
# COMPACT_ATOMS: atom_id res chain seq x y z
N MET A 1 9.99 -16.01 19.37
CA MET A 1 9.33 -16.77 20.45
C MET A 1 8.86 -15.82 21.54
N LEU A 2 7.83 -16.18 22.31
CA LEU A 2 7.43 -15.43 23.52
C LEU A 2 8.42 -15.76 24.66
N ARG A 3 9.26 -14.78 25.04
CA ARG A 3 10.23 -14.96 26.15
C ARG A 3 9.55 -14.87 27.51
N SER A 4 8.71 -13.83 27.70
CA SER A 4 8.01 -13.64 28.96
C SER A 4 6.66 -12.97 28.77
N LEU A 5 5.76 -13.24 29.72
CA LEU A 5 4.43 -12.67 29.84
C LEU A 5 4.28 -12.09 31.26
N THR A 6 4.02 -10.78 31.34
CA THR A 6 3.71 -10.12 32.61
C THR A 6 2.23 -9.72 32.60
N ILE A 7 1.53 -10.08 33.67
CA ILE A 7 0.10 -9.81 33.83
C ILE A 7 -0.10 -9.06 35.14
N LYS A 8 -0.81 -7.95 35.09
CA LYS A 8 -1.17 -7.18 36.31
C LYS A 8 -2.66 -6.81 36.31
N ASN A 9 -3.33 -7.14 37.39
CA ASN A 9 -4.74 -6.83 37.64
C ASN A 9 -5.69 -7.35 36.57
N LEU A 10 -5.52 -8.61 36.15
CA LEU A 10 -6.38 -9.28 35.17
C LEU A 10 -7.21 -10.37 35.86
N VAL A 11 -8.51 -10.23 35.93
CA VAL A 11 -9.48 -11.14 36.57
C VAL A 11 -9.03 -11.56 37.98
N LEU A 12 -8.52 -12.76 38.18
CA LEU A 12 -8.04 -13.28 39.46
C LEU A 12 -6.52 -13.15 39.67
N ILE A 13 -5.80 -12.71 38.62
CA ILE A 13 -4.34 -12.52 38.70
C ILE A 13 -4.06 -11.09 39.15
N GLY A 14 -3.43 -10.92 40.31
CA GLY A 14 -2.98 -9.62 40.83
C GLY A 14 -1.70 -9.18 40.14
N ASP A 15 -0.66 -10.00 40.25
CA ASP A 15 0.64 -9.80 39.61
C ASP A 15 1.24 -11.16 39.31
N ALA A 16 1.65 -11.39 38.05
CA ALA A 16 2.31 -12.62 37.64
C ALA A 16 3.29 -12.35 36.51
N ARG A 17 4.42 -13.04 36.56
CA ARG A 17 5.41 -13.06 35.49
C ARG A 17 5.75 -14.51 35.15
N LEU A 18 5.54 -14.90 33.89
CA LEU A 18 5.87 -16.18 33.36
C LEU A 18 7.04 -16.03 32.39
N GLU A 19 8.04 -16.92 32.51
CA GLU A 19 9.17 -17.02 31.58
C GLU A 19 9.07 -18.36 30.86
N PHE A 20 8.91 -18.30 29.54
CA PHE A 20 8.69 -19.47 28.70
C PHE A 20 10.00 -19.96 28.10
N SER A 21 10.11 -21.28 27.97
CA SER A 21 11.23 -21.94 27.30
C SER A 21 10.89 -22.29 25.84
N GLN A 22 11.92 -22.61 25.06
CA GLN A 22 11.73 -23.29 23.78
C GLN A 22 11.13 -24.69 24.04
N GLY A 23 10.42 -25.23 23.04
CA GLY A 23 9.77 -26.53 23.15
C GLY A 23 8.34 -26.43 23.70
N LEU A 24 7.89 -27.48 24.38
CA LEU A 24 6.51 -27.59 24.87
C LEU A 24 6.36 -27.03 26.29
N ASN A 25 5.64 -25.93 26.40
CA ASN A 25 5.26 -25.30 27.67
C ASN A 25 3.82 -25.69 28.01
N VAL A 26 3.60 -26.30 29.16
CA VAL A 26 2.27 -26.74 29.58
C VAL A 26 1.74 -25.93 30.76
N LEU A 27 0.49 -25.51 30.64
CA LEU A 27 -0.29 -24.87 31.70
C LEU A 27 -1.23 -25.90 32.29
N SER A 28 -0.98 -26.36 33.53
CA SER A 28 -1.80 -27.34 34.26
C SER A 28 -2.39 -26.70 35.51
N GLY A 29 -3.35 -27.38 36.15
CA GLY A 29 -4.00 -26.90 37.37
C GLY A 29 -5.47 -27.25 37.45
N GLU A 30 -6.16 -26.82 38.48
CA GLU A 30 -7.57 -27.08 38.70
C GLU A 30 -8.47 -26.46 37.65
N THR A 31 -9.65 -27.07 37.41
CA THR A 31 -10.66 -26.52 36.52
C THR A 31 -11.16 -25.20 37.08
N GLY A 32 -11.16 -24.13 36.26
CA GLY A 32 -11.52 -22.79 36.70
C GLY A 32 -10.43 -22.05 37.52
N ALA A 33 -9.22 -22.60 37.67
CA ALA A 33 -8.12 -21.97 38.42
C ALA A 33 -7.52 -20.74 37.75
N GLY A 34 -7.90 -20.41 36.53
CA GLY A 34 -7.36 -19.24 35.84
C GLY A 34 -6.46 -19.57 34.63
N LYS A 35 -6.44 -20.84 34.19
CA LYS A 35 -5.69 -21.23 32.97
C LYS A 35 -6.09 -20.40 31.77
N SER A 36 -7.40 -20.23 31.52
CA SER A 36 -7.95 -19.41 30.45
C SER A 36 -7.57 -17.93 30.58
N ILE A 37 -7.33 -17.42 31.81
CA ILE A 37 -6.92 -16.02 32.03
C ILE A 37 -5.55 -15.76 31.39
N ILE A 38 -4.64 -16.74 31.37
CA ILE A 38 -3.34 -16.61 30.69
C ILE A 38 -3.54 -16.54 29.18
N VAL A 39 -4.43 -17.37 28.63
CA VAL A 39 -4.81 -17.33 27.22
C VAL A 39 -5.46 -15.99 26.90
N ASP A 40 -6.42 -15.51 27.72
CA ASP A 40 -7.05 -14.20 27.56
C ASP A 40 -6.02 -13.05 27.56
N ALA A 41 -5.01 -13.15 28.45
CA ALA A 41 -3.90 -12.19 28.48
C ALA A 41 -3.15 -12.15 27.13
N ILE A 42 -2.85 -13.32 26.56
CA ILE A 42 -2.19 -13.41 25.26
C ILE A 42 -3.12 -12.91 24.14
N MET A 43 -4.42 -13.24 24.19
CA MET A 43 -5.41 -12.74 23.24
C MET A 43 -5.49 -11.20 23.23
N LEU A 44 -5.36 -10.58 24.39
CA LEU A 44 -5.23 -9.13 24.47
C LEU A 44 -3.98 -8.61 23.74
N LEU A 45 -2.84 -9.31 23.82
CA LEU A 45 -1.59 -8.93 23.15
C LEU A 45 -1.65 -9.10 21.63
N ILE A 46 -2.46 -10.03 21.12
CA ILE A 46 -2.63 -10.23 19.68
C ILE A 46 -3.71 -9.32 19.08
N GLY A 47 -4.35 -8.47 19.87
CA GLY A 47 -5.26 -7.44 19.37
C GLY A 47 -6.75 -7.75 19.49
N GLU A 48 -7.14 -8.64 20.41
CA GLU A 48 -8.53 -8.84 20.80
C GLU A 48 -9.12 -7.62 21.48
N LYS A 49 -10.46 -7.50 21.45
CA LYS A 49 -11.14 -6.42 22.13
C LYS A 49 -11.06 -6.60 23.64
N TYR A 50 -10.70 -5.55 24.34
CA TYR A 50 -10.74 -5.52 25.79
C TYR A 50 -12.20 -5.45 26.26
N ASP A 51 -12.58 -6.39 27.14
CA ASP A 51 -13.83 -6.33 27.91
C ASP A 51 -13.53 -5.89 29.35
N LYS A 52 -14.37 -4.99 29.90
CA LYS A 52 -14.19 -4.46 31.26
C LYS A 52 -14.27 -5.54 32.34
N SER A 53 -14.95 -6.66 32.07
CA SER A 53 -15.01 -7.82 32.97
C SER A 53 -13.65 -8.49 33.19
N LEU A 54 -12.67 -8.24 32.32
CA LEU A 54 -11.31 -8.74 32.46
C LEU A 54 -10.47 -7.95 33.49
N LEU A 55 -10.91 -6.74 33.89
CA LEU A 55 -10.22 -6.01 34.94
C LEU A 55 -10.54 -6.63 36.30
N ARG A 56 -9.50 -6.80 37.13
CA ARG A 56 -9.66 -7.32 38.49
C ARG A 56 -10.59 -6.43 39.31
N TYR A 57 -11.51 -7.06 40.01
CA TYR A 57 -12.49 -6.33 40.84
C TYR A 57 -11.77 -5.47 41.92
N GLY A 58 -12.18 -4.21 42.00
CA GLY A 58 -11.61 -3.24 42.94
C GLY A 58 -10.38 -2.50 42.43
N GLU A 59 -9.89 -2.81 41.23
CA GLU A 59 -8.72 -2.15 40.63
C GLU A 59 -9.14 -1.13 39.57
N ASP A 60 -8.38 -0.02 39.49
CA ASP A 60 -8.65 1.05 38.52
C ASP A 60 -8.00 0.79 37.16
N SER A 61 -6.92 0.01 37.14
CA SER A 61 -6.18 -0.29 35.93
C SER A 61 -5.42 -1.61 36.01
N GLY A 62 -5.16 -2.16 34.83
CA GLY A 62 -4.32 -3.33 34.65
C GLY A 62 -3.50 -3.25 33.37
N TYR A 63 -2.54 -4.14 33.22
CA TYR A 63 -1.82 -4.29 31.98
C TYR A 63 -1.35 -5.72 31.73
N VAL A 64 -1.12 -6.01 30.46
CA VAL A 64 -0.45 -7.22 30.00
C VAL A 64 0.73 -6.80 29.12
N GLU A 65 1.87 -7.46 29.31
CA GLU A 65 3.07 -7.23 28.53
C GLU A 65 3.69 -8.55 28.09
N GLY A 66 3.96 -8.66 26.79
CA GLY A 66 4.66 -9.78 26.18
C GLY A 66 5.99 -9.33 25.58
N VAL A 67 7.04 -10.10 25.85
CA VAL A 67 8.37 -9.91 25.29
C VAL A 67 8.65 -11.03 24.29
N PHE A 68 8.94 -10.67 23.05
CA PHE A 68 9.12 -11.60 21.93
C PHE A 68 10.47 -11.43 21.27
N ASP A 69 10.99 -12.52 20.71
CA ASP A 69 12.11 -12.46 19.79
C ASP A 69 11.69 -11.81 18.48
N LEU A 70 12.58 -11.00 17.89
CA LEU A 70 12.36 -10.43 16.58
C LEU A 70 12.49 -11.54 15.51
N THR A 71 11.51 -11.61 14.61
CA THR A 71 11.54 -12.47 13.42
C THR A 71 11.52 -11.60 12.16
N GLU A 72 11.98 -12.15 11.03
CA GLU A 72 11.97 -11.42 9.76
C GLU A 72 10.57 -10.92 9.37
N LYS A 73 9.55 -11.77 9.56
CA LYS A 73 8.15 -11.37 9.29
C LYS A 73 7.65 -10.27 10.21
N ALA A 74 8.01 -10.32 11.50
CA ALA A 74 7.63 -9.28 12.45
C ALA A 74 8.38 -7.97 12.17
N CYS A 75 9.64 -8.04 11.74
CA CYS A 75 10.42 -6.90 11.28
C CYS A 75 9.69 -6.20 10.13
N ASN A 76 9.37 -6.94 9.07
CA ASN A 76 8.64 -6.41 7.91
C ASN A 76 7.30 -5.77 8.31
N ALA A 77 6.52 -6.44 9.19
CA ALA A 77 5.22 -5.91 9.65
C ALA A 77 5.36 -4.63 10.51
N ILE A 78 6.45 -4.49 11.25
CA ILE A 78 6.76 -3.28 12.05
C ILE A 78 7.20 -2.14 11.12
N GLU A 79 8.03 -2.42 10.13
CA GLU A 79 8.51 -1.43 9.16
C GLU A 79 7.39 -0.92 8.24
N GLU A 80 6.47 -1.79 7.81
CA GLU A 80 5.29 -1.41 7.02
C GLU A 80 4.41 -0.35 7.70
N ILE A 81 4.38 -0.33 9.04
CA ILE A 81 3.64 0.69 9.80
C ILE A 81 4.50 1.92 10.15
N GLY A 82 5.71 2.01 9.63
CA GLY A 82 6.62 3.14 9.80
C GLY A 82 7.33 3.18 11.16
N LEU A 83 7.46 2.04 11.85
CA LEU A 83 8.23 1.91 13.08
C LEU A 83 9.56 1.20 12.83
N GLU A 84 10.57 1.51 13.66
CA GLU A 84 11.82 0.76 13.68
C GLU A 84 11.64 -0.54 14.45
N ALA A 85 12.12 -1.65 13.88
CA ALA A 85 12.11 -2.95 14.52
C ALA A 85 13.30 -3.07 15.49
N GLU A 86 13.03 -3.45 16.71
CA GLU A 86 14.03 -3.64 17.77
C GLU A 86 13.91 -5.07 18.35
N ASP A 87 15.03 -5.70 18.72
CA ASP A 87 15.03 -6.96 19.47
C ASP A 87 15.37 -6.70 20.93
N PRO A 88 14.54 -7.11 21.89
CA PRO A 88 13.27 -7.81 21.72
C PRO A 88 12.09 -6.89 21.33
N ILE A 89 11.04 -7.47 20.74
CA ILE A 89 9.76 -6.81 20.56
C ILE A 89 8.98 -6.87 21.86
N ILE A 90 8.59 -5.71 22.38
CA ILE A 90 7.78 -5.60 23.59
C ILE A 90 6.39 -5.09 23.20
N VAL A 91 5.38 -5.92 23.40
CA VAL A 91 3.97 -5.57 23.20
C VAL A 91 3.34 -5.34 24.58
N THR A 92 2.86 -4.13 24.84
CA THR A 92 2.20 -3.79 26.10
C THR A 92 0.76 -3.35 25.82
N ARG A 93 -0.18 -3.88 26.60
CA ARG A 93 -1.57 -3.48 26.57
C ARG A 93 -2.02 -3.02 27.94
N ARG A 94 -2.38 -1.75 28.09
CA ARG A 94 -2.90 -1.14 29.32
C ARG A 94 -4.39 -0.88 29.18
N PHE A 95 -5.14 -1.19 30.23
CA PHE A 95 -6.59 -1.02 30.27
C PHE A 95 -7.03 -0.47 31.63
N SER A 96 -8.23 0.15 31.65
CA SER A 96 -8.73 0.77 32.88
C SER A 96 -10.24 0.60 33.04
N SER A 97 -10.72 0.80 34.27
CA SER A 97 -12.15 0.77 34.64
C SER A 97 -13.00 1.77 33.85
N VAL A 98 -12.42 2.93 33.48
CA VAL A 98 -13.07 3.96 32.65
C VAL A 98 -13.08 3.62 31.15
N GLY A 99 -12.54 2.44 30.74
CA GLY A 99 -12.55 1.97 29.37
C GLY A 99 -11.40 2.50 28.50
N LYS A 100 -10.39 3.16 29.07
CA LYS A 100 -9.15 3.45 28.33
C LYS A 100 -8.43 2.15 28.01
N ASN A 101 -8.03 2.01 26.74
CA ASN A 101 -7.32 0.86 26.23
C ASN A 101 -6.17 1.36 25.36
N GLU A 102 -4.96 1.22 25.87
CA GLU A 102 -3.73 1.69 25.22
C GLU A 102 -2.91 0.49 24.78
N VAL A 103 -2.43 0.54 23.56
CA VAL A 103 -1.57 -0.49 22.95
C VAL A 103 -0.24 0.13 22.58
N ARG A 104 0.84 -0.51 22.97
CA ARG A 104 2.21 -0.07 22.64
C ARG A 104 3.04 -1.21 22.08
N VAL A 105 3.85 -0.88 21.09
CA VAL A 105 4.94 -1.73 20.59
C VAL A 105 6.25 -0.96 20.80
N ASN A 106 7.18 -1.56 21.54
CA ASN A 106 8.46 -0.94 21.94
C ASN A 106 8.27 0.49 22.49
N GLY A 107 7.26 0.65 23.38
CA GLY A 107 6.93 1.93 24.02
C GLY A 107 6.16 2.93 23.15
N ARG A 108 6.01 2.72 21.84
CA ARG A 108 5.28 3.58 20.92
C ARG A 108 3.80 3.18 20.84
N ASN A 109 2.90 4.15 20.88
CA ASN A 109 1.46 3.89 20.78
C ASN A 109 1.09 3.45 19.36
N VAL A 110 0.34 2.35 19.25
CA VAL A 110 -0.17 1.81 17.99
C VAL A 110 -1.68 1.55 18.08
N SER A 111 -2.35 1.54 16.95
CA SER A 111 -3.76 1.11 16.86
C SER A 111 -3.86 -0.41 16.85
N LEU A 112 -5.03 -0.96 17.17
CA LEU A 112 -5.28 -2.41 17.06
C LEU A 112 -5.11 -2.94 15.63
N SER A 113 -5.42 -2.12 14.63
CA SER A 113 -5.21 -2.48 13.21
C SER A 113 -3.73 -2.59 12.84
N MET A 114 -2.86 -1.80 13.47
CA MET A 114 -1.40 -1.86 13.32
C MET A 114 -0.79 -3.03 14.11
N LEU A 115 -1.34 -3.34 15.30
CA LEU A 115 -0.86 -4.44 16.12
C LEU A 115 -1.11 -5.81 15.49
N ARG A 116 -2.29 -6.04 14.90
CA ARG A 116 -2.70 -7.36 14.40
C ARG A 116 -1.75 -8.01 13.40
N PRO A 117 -1.21 -7.32 12.39
CA PRO A 117 -0.20 -7.90 11.49
C PRO A 117 1.08 -8.32 12.22
N ILE A 118 1.54 -7.51 13.17
CA ILE A 118 2.73 -7.82 13.99
C ILE A 118 2.48 -9.06 14.84
N ALA A 119 1.35 -9.08 15.54
CA ALA A 119 0.98 -10.20 16.40
C ALA A 119 0.82 -11.51 15.62
N ALA A 120 0.21 -11.46 14.43
CA ALA A 120 0.06 -12.60 13.54
C ALA A 120 1.41 -13.17 13.02
N ALA A 121 2.48 -12.36 13.04
CA ALA A 121 3.83 -12.81 12.74
C ALA A 121 4.55 -13.43 13.95
N LEU A 122 4.02 -13.27 15.17
CA LEU A 122 4.66 -13.69 16.43
C LEU A 122 3.99 -14.89 17.08
N ILE A 123 2.65 -14.93 17.07
CA ILE A 123 1.84 -15.94 17.76
C ILE A 123 0.70 -16.42 16.88
N ASP A 124 0.44 -17.72 16.94
CA ASP A 124 -0.75 -18.38 16.38
C ASP A 124 -1.49 -19.09 17.52
N VAL A 125 -2.78 -18.80 17.71
CA VAL A 125 -3.59 -19.32 18.81
C VAL A 125 -4.68 -20.23 18.24
N TYR A 126 -4.84 -21.42 18.82
CA TYR A 126 -5.82 -22.42 18.43
C TYR A 126 -6.70 -22.78 19.63
N GLY A 127 -7.94 -22.30 19.65
CA GLY A 127 -8.88 -22.49 20.76
C GLY A 127 -10.24 -21.85 20.51
N GLN A 128 -11.03 -21.67 21.57
CA GLN A 128 -12.44 -21.21 21.50
C GLN A 128 -12.65 -19.84 20.82
N HIS A 129 -11.63 -19.01 20.71
CA HIS A 129 -11.78 -17.60 20.31
C HIS A 129 -11.12 -17.25 18.96
N ASP A 130 -10.34 -18.14 18.34
CA ASP A 130 -9.58 -17.76 17.13
C ASP A 130 -9.72 -18.73 15.95
N TYR A 131 -10.95 -18.98 15.51
CA TYR A 131 -11.22 -19.67 14.24
C TYR A 131 -11.00 -18.76 13.01
N LEU A 132 -10.62 -17.49 13.22
CA LEU A 132 -10.65 -16.47 12.19
C LEU A 132 -9.56 -16.64 11.11
N SER A 133 -8.44 -17.27 11.42
CA SER A 133 -7.37 -17.45 10.44
C SER A 133 -7.72 -18.51 9.39
N ILE A 134 -8.06 -19.71 9.82
CA ILE A 134 -8.40 -20.84 8.92
C ILE A 134 -9.79 -20.66 8.27
N ALA A 135 -10.63 -19.80 8.83
CA ALA A 135 -11.90 -19.40 8.24
C ALA A 135 -11.74 -18.66 6.91
N LYS A 136 -10.59 -18.04 6.68
CA LYS A 136 -10.31 -17.33 5.42
C LYS A 136 -9.87 -18.33 4.36
N ILE A 137 -10.57 -18.32 3.23
CA ILE A 137 -10.25 -19.15 2.06
C ILE A 137 -8.77 -18.95 1.65
N SER A 138 -8.27 -17.71 1.70
CA SER A 138 -6.88 -17.41 1.37
C SER A 138 -5.85 -18.11 2.26
N GLU A 139 -6.19 -18.34 3.53
CA GLU A 139 -5.33 -19.06 4.46
C GLU A 139 -5.38 -20.58 4.22
N GLN A 140 -6.56 -21.12 3.95
CA GLN A 140 -6.71 -22.52 3.55
C GLN A 140 -5.90 -22.81 2.27
N GLN A 141 -5.96 -21.91 1.29
CA GLN A 141 -5.18 -22.01 0.06
C GLN A 141 -3.68 -21.94 0.34
N ARG A 142 -3.24 -21.05 1.23
CA ARG A 142 -1.83 -20.94 1.61
C ARG A 142 -1.31 -22.22 2.28
N ILE A 143 -2.09 -22.80 3.19
CA ILE A 143 -1.75 -24.06 3.88
C ILE A 143 -1.62 -25.19 2.88
N PHE A 144 -2.59 -25.31 1.98
CA PHE A 144 -2.59 -26.38 0.97
C PHE A 144 -1.48 -26.20 -0.08
N ASP A 145 -1.28 -24.98 -0.60
CA ASP A 145 -0.22 -24.71 -1.58
C ASP A 145 1.18 -24.96 -0.99
N TYR A 146 1.35 -24.73 0.31
CA TYR A 146 2.60 -25.07 0.98
C TYR A 146 2.81 -26.61 1.06
N TYR A 147 1.77 -27.36 1.37
CA TYR A 147 1.82 -28.83 1.31
C TYR A 147 2.21 -29.32 -0.08
N ALA A 148 1.55 -28.80 -1.09
CA ALA A 148 1.76 -29.19 -2.49
C ALA A 148 3.02 -28.57 -3.14
N ARG A 149 3.79 -27.72 -2.42
CA ARG A 149 4.86 -26.88 -2.97
C ARG A 149 5.84 -27.59 -3.87
N HIS A 150 6.25 -28.79 -3.53
CA HIS A 150 7.23 -29.55 -4.31
C HIS A 150 6.76 -29.83 -5.75
N ASN A 151 5.46 -29.94 -5.97
CA ASN A 151 4.87 -30.28 -7.26
C ASN A 151 4.31 -29.05 -8.00
N ILE A 152 3.92 -27.98 -7.27
CA ILE A 152 3.27 -26.80 -7.88
C ILE A 152 4.14 -25.57 -7.96
N GLN A 153 5.27 -25.49 -7.22
CA GLN A 153 6.09 -24.28 -7.09
C GLN A 153 6.57 -23.76 -8.44
N LYS A 154 7.03 -24.66 -9.33
CA LYS A 154 7.49 -24.28 -10.66
C LYS A 154 6.37 -23.66 -11.50
N LEU A 155 5.18 -24.27 -11.47
CA LEU A 155 3.99 -23.76 -12.18
C LEU A 155 3.54 -22.42 -11.63
N LEU A 156 3.61 -22.22 -10.30
CA LEU A 156 3.29 -20.93 -9.66
C LEU A 156 4.28 -19.84 -10.06
N GLN A 157 5.58 -20.15 -10.18
CA GLN A 157 6.58 -19.20 -10.64
C GLN A 157 6.36 -18.79 -12.09
N GLU A 158 6.19 -19.78 -13.00
CA GLU A 158 5.89 -19.52 -14.42
C GLU A 158 4.61 -18.68 -14.57
N LEU A 159 3.57 -19.01 -13.82
CA LEU A 159 2.31 -18.26 -13.80
C LEU A 159 2.49 -16.82 -13.31
N SER A 160 3.19 -16.63 -12.20
CA SER A 160 3.45 -15.30 -11.63
C SER A 160 4.21 -14.41 -12.62
N GLU A 161 5.21 -14.96 -13.33
CA GLU A 161 5.94 -14.22 -14.35
C GLU A 161 5.03 -13.81 -15.52
N SER A 162 4.19 -14.73 -16.01
CA SER A 162 3.26 -14.44 -17.11
C SER A 162 2.19 -13.43 -16.68
N VAL A 163 1.68 -13.50 -15.46
CA VAL A 163 0.74 -12.52 -14.90
C VAL A 163 1.38 -11.13 -14.74
N LYS A 164 2.63 -11.05 -14.31
CA LYS A 164 3.36 -9.76 -14.24
C LYS A 164 3.51 -9.13 -15.63
N LYS A 165 3.88 -9.93 -16.64
CA LYS A 165 3.95 -9.47 -18.04
C LYS A 165 2.58 -9.01 -18.55
N PHE A 166 1.53 -9.74 -18.23
CA PHE A 166 0.15 -9.39 -18.57
C PHE A 166 -0.28 -8.06 -17.97
N LYS A 167 -0.03 -7.85 -16.68
CA LYS A 167 -0.34 -6.58 -15.98
C LYS A 167 0.38 -5.38 -16.62
N ILE A 168 1.63 -5.55 -17.07
CA ILE A 168 2.38 -4.51 -17.79
C ILE A 168 1.69 -4.18 -19.10
N VAL A 169 1.33 -5.20 -19.91
CA VAL A 169 0.67 -5.00 -21.20
C VAL A 169 -0.70 -4.34 -21.05
N VAL A 170 -1.48 -4.74 -20.03
CA VAL A 170 -2.78 -4.11 -19.75
C VAL A 170 -2.59 -2.63 -19.39
N LYS A 171 -1.60 -2.32 -18.55
CA LYS A 171 -1.29 -0.94 -18.20
C LYS A 171 -0.85 -0.11 -19.42
N GLU A 172 -0.02 -0.67 -20.30
CA GLU A 172 0.38 0.00 -21.55
C GLU A 172 -0.82 0.26 -22.47
N LEU A 173 -1.80 -0.66 -22.53
CA LEU A 173 -3.04 -0.46 -23.27
C LEU A 173 -3.92 0.64 -22.65
N ASP A 174 -4.03 0.69 -21.33
CA ASP A 174 -4.78 1.72 -20.60
C ASP A 174 -4.13 3.10 -20.79
N ASP A 175 -2.80 3.19 -20.76
CA ASP A 175 -2.04 4.44 -20.98
C ASP A 175 -2.20 4.97 -22.42
N ILE A 176 -2.43 4.10 -23.41
CA ILE A 176 -2.72 4.50 -24.79
C ILE A 176 -4.14 5.12 -24.90
N GLY A 177 -5.08 4.74 -24.04
CA GLY A 177 -6.44 5.27 -24.00
C GLY A 177 -7.38 4.77 -25.12
N ASP A 178 -8.63 5.26 -25.08
CA ASP A 178 -9.66 4.90 -26.06
C ASP A 178 -9.40 5.49 -27.45
N ALA A 179 -9.70 4.76 -28.53
CA ALA A 179 -9.45 5.16 -29.91
C ALA A 179 -10.08 6.52 -30.27
N GLY A 180 -11.33 6.77 -29.84
CA GLY A 180 -12.02 8.03 -30.10
C GLY A 180 -11.49 9.22 -29.32
N SER A 181 -10.89 8.99 -28.17
CA SER A 181 -10.18 9.99 -27.37
C SER A 181 -8.84 10.35 -28.01
N ARG A 182 -8.14 9.34 -28.54
CA ARG A 182 -6.85 9.50 -29.23
C ARG A 182 -6.95 10.31 -30.51
N GLU A 183 -7.95 10.03 -31.35
CA GLU A 183 -8.16 10.77 -32.61
C GLU A 183 -8.36 12.25 -32.36
N ARG A 184 -9.16 12.60 -31.35
CA ARG A 184 -9.33 14.01 -30.94
C ARG A 184 -8.03 14.63 -30.39
N GLU A 185 -7.25 13.88 -29.60
CA GLU A 185 -5.97 14.35 -29.09
C GLU A 185 -4.96 14.56 -30.21
N ILE A 186 -4.92 13.66 -31.19
CA ILE A 186 -4.10 13.78 -32.40
C ILE A 186 -4.46 15.04 -33.19
N ASP A 187 -5.75 15.30 -33.42
CA ASP A 187 -6.22 16.47 -34.16
C ASP A 187 -5.87 17.77 -33.42
N ILE A 188 -6.07 17.80 -32.13
CA ILE A 188 -5.74 18.98 -31.30
C ILE A 188 -4.23 19.24 -31.32
N LEU A 189 -3.40 18.22 -31.08
CA LEU A 189 -1.94 18.37 -31.07
C LEU A 189 -1.42 18.74 -32.45
N ALA A 190 -1.94 18.12 -33.53
CA ALA A 190 -1.56 18.45 -34.91
C ALA A 190 -1.87 19.91 -35.23
N TYR A 191 -3.06 20.40 -34.87
CA TYR A 191 -3.44 21.79 -35.05
C TYR A 191 -2.53 22.74 -34.26
N GLN A 192 -2.23 22.44 -33.00
CA GLN A 192 -1.39 23.29 -32.14
C GLN A 192 0.05 23.35 -32.66
N ILE A 193 0.60 22.23 -33.09
CA ILE A 193 1.93 22.16 -33.71
C ILE A 193 1.96 23.00 -34.99
N GLU A 194 0.99 22.81 -35.88
CA GLU A 194 0.88 23.54 -37.14
C GLU A 194 0.71 25.04 -36.91
N GLU A 195 -0.05 25.47 -35.90
CA GLU A 195 -0.23 26.86 -35.52
C GLU A 195 1.10 27.51 -35.12
N ILE A 196 1.91 26.83 -34.31
CA ILE A 196 3.21 27.34 -33.85
C ILE A 196 4.24 27.34 -34.99
N GLU A 197 4.31 26.24 -35.76
CA GLU A 197 5.27 26.08 -36.87
C GLU A 197 4.99 27.09 -37.99
N LYS A 198 3.72 27.26 -38.39
CA LYS A 198 3.34 28.26 -39.39
C LYS A 198 3.64 29.69 -38.98
N ALA A 199 3.53 29.97 -37.70
CA ALA A 199 3.84 31.30 -37.17
C ALA A 199 5.33 31.61 -37.17
N ASP A 200 6.20 30.62 -37.13
CA ASP A 200 7.69 30.72 -37.17
C ASP A 200 8.21 31.93 -36.36
N VAL A 201 7.77 32.01 -35.09
CA VAL A 201 8.19 33.07 -34.18
C VAL A 201 9.65 32.89 -33.81
N LYS A 202 10.45 33.95 -33.84
CA LYS A 202 11.86 33.96 -33.48
C LYS A 202 12.10 34.55 -32.09
N ASP A 203 13.19 34.12 -31.48
CA ASP A 203 13.59 34.70 -30.19
C ASP A 203 13.91 36.17 -30.33
N GLY A 204 13.34 36.99 -29.45
CA GLY A 204 13.53 38.46 -29.48
C GLY A 204 12.69 39.21 -30.53
N GLU A 205 11.97 38.52 -31.44
CA GLU A 205 11.19 39.14 -32.50
C GLU A 205 10.15 40.16 -31.99
N GLU A 206 9.49 39.85 -30.86
CA GLU A 206 8.51 40.80 -30.24
C GLU A 206 9.16 42.12 -29.83
N GLN A 207 10.40 42.05 -29.32
CA GLN A 207 11.13 43.27 -28.92
C GLN A 207 11.57 44.06 -30.14
N GLU A 208 12.14 43.42 -31.15
CA GLU A 208 12.57 44.08 -32.38
C GLU A 208 11.43 44.78 -33.10
N LEU A 209 10.29 44.08 -33.24
CA LEU A 209 9.08 44.70 -33.85
C LEU A 209 8.49 45.81 -32.98
N GLY A 210 8.56 45.67 -31.66
CA GLY A 210 8.15 46.70 -30.72
C GLY A 210 8.99 47.96 -30.83
N GLU A 211 10.29 47.84 -31.07
CA GLU A 211 11.19 48.99 -31.33
C GLU A 211 10.91 49.61 -32.68
N LYS A 212 10.76 48.81 -33.73
CA LYS A 212 10.38 49.31 -35.09
C LYS A 212 9.04 50.03 -35.06
N ARG A 213 8.05 49.57 -34.35
CA ARG A 213 6.76 50.25 -34.17
C ARG A 213 6.89 51.61 -33.51
N LYS A 214 7.75 51.69 -32.44
CA LYS A 214 8.01 52.96 -31.78
C LYS A 214 8.69 53.95 -32.71
N MET A 215 9.65 53.48 -33.51
CA MET A 215 10.33 54.32 -34.52
C MET A 215 9.36 54.78 -35.60
N ALA A 216 8.50 53.92 -36.12
CA ALA A 216 7.49 54.26 -37.11
C ALA A 216 6.50 55.32 -36.59
N ALA A 217 5.99 55.15 -35.37
CA ALA A 217 5.10 56.12 -34.73
C ALA A 217 5.79 57.46 -34.46
N ALA A 218 7.08 57.47 -34.20
CA ALA A 218 7.85 58.67 -34.06
C ALA A 218 8.05 59.40 -35.41
N ALA A 219 8.38 58.67 -36.48
CA ALA A 219 8.55 59.15 -37.82
C ALA A 219 7.25 59.78 -38.38
N GLU A 220 6.10 59.09 -38.18
CA GLU A 220 4.78 59.56 -38.56
C GLU A 220 4.43 60.92 -37.86
N LYS A 221 4.72 61.01 -36.56
CA LYS A 221 4.48 62.20 -35.79
C LYS A 221 5.38 63.41 -36.24
N ILE A 222 6.65 63.09 -36.58
CA ILE A 222 7.59 64.09 -37.10
C ILE A 222 7.13 64.55 -38.46
N SER A 223 6.80 63.64 -39.38
CA SER A 223 6.33 63.99 -40.73
C SER A 223 5.05 64.81 -40.69
N SER A 224 4.07 64.46 -39.84
CA SER A 224 2.86 65.25 -39.65
C SER A 224 3.16 66.70 -39.17
N ALA A 225 4.04 66.80 -38.16
CA ALA A 225 4.39 68.14 -37.63
C ALA A 225 5.14 69.02 -38.65
N LEU A 226 6.03 68.42 -39.44
CA LEU A 226 6.73 69.09 -40.52
C LEU A 226 5.77 69.53 -41.64
N SER A 227 4.84 68.66 -42.05
CA SER A 227 3.82 68.94 -43.05
C SER A 227 2.86 70.04 -42.61
N GLU A 228 2.42 70.05 -41.35
CA GLU A 228 1.61 71.13 -40.77
C GLU A 228 2.36 72.43 -40.73
N SER A 229 3.67 72.37 -40.47
CA SER A 229 4.51 73.60 -40.47
C SER A 229 4.64 74.19 -41.87
N ILE A 230 4.92 73.41 -42.89
CA ILE A 230 4.99 73.88 -44.28
C ILE A 230 3.64 74.46 -44.74
N ASN A 231 2.54 73.75 -44.38
CA ASN A 231 1.22 74.23 -44.73
C ASN A 231 0.91 75.63 -44.13
N SER A 232 1.35 75.84 -42.90
CA SER A 232 1.17 77.13 -42.23
C SER A 232 2.08 78.24 -42.77
N LEU A 233 3.27 77.91 -43.24
CA LEU A 233 4.26 78.85 -43.70
C LEU A 233 4.07 79.23 -45.18
N GLU A 234 3.77 78.27 -46.06
CA GLU A 234 3.81 78.53 -47.52
C GLU A 234 2.66 77.89 -48.32
N GLU A 235 2.20 76.61 -48.01
CA GLU A 235 1.30 75.88 -48.93
C GLU A 235 -0.19 76.00 -48.61
N GLY A 236 -0.57 76.44 -47.40
CA GLY A 236 -1.96 76.63 -47.00
C GLY A 236 -2.66 77.81 -47.69
N GLU A 237 -4.01 77.73 -47.69
CA GLU A 237 -4.80 78.87 -48.27
C GLU A 237 -4.56 80.18 -47.54
N GLU A 238 -4.32 80.14 -46.24
CA GLU A 238 -3.90 81.29 -45.41
C GLU A 238 -2.52 80.99 -44.83
N ASN A 239 -1.46 81.44 -45.47
CA ASN A 239 -0.08 81.16 -45.10
C ASN A 239 0.74 82.38 -44.84
N ALA A 240 1.88 82.23 -44.13
CA ALA A 240 2.73 83.35 -43.75
C ALA A 240 3.35 84.06 -44.99
N ALA A 241 3.76 83.33 -46.02
CA ALA A 241 4.34 83.91 -47.25
C ALA A 241 3.34 84.82 -47.98
N THR A 242 2.09 84.39 -48.10
CA THR A 242 1.02 85.21 -48.70
C THR A 242 0.80 86.52 -47.92
N PHE A 243 0.70 86.41 -46.59
CA PHE A 243 0.52 87.61 -45.76
C PHE A 243 1.72 88.58 -45.81
N LEU A 244 2.94 88.08 -45.87
CA LEU A 244 4.15 88.83 -46.02
C LEU A 244 4.20 89.56 -47.41
N SER A 245 3.84 88.81 -48.47
CA SER A 245 3.77 89.42 -49.82
C SER A 245 2.72 90.52 -49.93
N GLU A 246 1.51 90.24 -49.38
CA GLU A 246 0.48 91.32 -49.36
C GLU A 246 0.92 92.58 -48.56
N ALA A 247 1.61 92.32 -47.42
CA ALA A 247 2.15 93.46 -46.64
C ALA A 247 3.25 94.22 -47.39
N CYS A 248 4.11 93.50 -48.11
CA CYS A 248 5.13 94.09 -48.99
C CYS A 248 4.52 94.93 -50.08
N ASP A 249 3.56 94.37 -50.84
CA ASP A 249 2.87 95.09 -51.92
C ASP A 249 2.18 96.33 -51.42
N ASN A 250 1.50 96.25 -50.28
CA ASN A 250 0.86 97.45 -49.68
C ASN A 250 1.86 98.57 -49.34
N LEU A 251 3.03 98.20 -48.77
CA LEU A 251 4.08 99.18 -48.45
C LEU A 251 4.78 99.75 -49.71
N GLU A 252 5.02 98.90 -50.70
CA GLU A 252 5.57 99.34 -51.97
C GLU A 252 4.67 100.33 -52.67
N SER A 253 3.35 100.11 -52.68
CA SER A 253 2.37 100.99 -53.30
C SER A 253 2.44 102.44 -52.77
N ILE A 254 2.84 102.59 -51.52
CA ILE A 254 2.99 103.94 -50.86
C ILE A 254 4.46 104.38 -50.76
N GLY A 255 5.42 103.59 -51.22
CA GLY A 255 6.88 103.83 -51.15
C GLY A 255 7.35 105.08 -51.92
N LEU A 256 6.53 105.62 -52.86
CA LEU A 256 6.80 106.89 -53.55
C LEU A 256 6.64 108.10 -52.67
N TYR A 257 5.89 108.01 -51.55
CA TYR A 257 5.59 109.09 -50.64
C TYR A 257 6.59 109.29 -49.49
N ASN A 258 7.26 108.18 -49.07
CA ASN A 258 8.27 108.22 -48.02
C ASN A 258 9.30 107.12 -48.20
N LYS A 259 10.61 107.43 -48.05
CA LYS A 259 11.71 106.48 -48.13
C LYS A 259 11.61 105.41 -47.11
N GLU A 260 11.13 105.74 -45.87
CA GLU A 260 11.00 104.75 -44.79
C GLU A 260 10.05 103.57 -45.15
N TYR A 261 8.97 103.89 -45.97
CA TYR A 261 8.03 102.82 -46.39
C TYR A 261 8.70 101.85 -47.37
N ARG A 262 9.58 102.33 -48.24
CA ARG A 262 10.37 101.50 -49.15
C ARG A 262 11.39 100.65 -48.41
N ASP A 263 12.02 101.21 -47.35
CA ASP A 263 12.98 100.44 -46.52
C ASP A 263 12.28 99.40 -45.71
N LEU A 264 11.03 99.59 -45.27
CA LEU A 264 10.21 98.58 -44.60
C LEU A 264 9.76 97.46 -45.58
N ALA A 265 9.37 97.83 -46.82
CA ALA A 265 9.04 96.84 -47.85
C ALA A 265 10.24 95.89 -48.14
N ALA A 266 11.42 96.51 -48.36
CA ALA A 266 12.64 95.71 -48.60
C ALA A 266 13.01 94.76 -47.41
N ARG A 267 12.65 95.14 -46.20
CA ARG A 267 12.85 94.30 -45.05
C ARG A 267 11.85 93.15 -44.98
N ILE A 268 10.60 93.35 -45.43
CA ILE A 268 9.61 92.29 -45.53
C ILE A 268 9.99 91.29 -46.65
N ASP A 269 10.44 91.82 -47.78
CA ASP A 269 10.94 91.01 -48.90
C ASP A 269 12.10 90.10 -48.48
N ALA A 270 13.08 90.66 -47.74
CA ALA A 270 14.17 89.84 -47.18
C ALA A 270 13.69 88.77 -46.16
N LEU A 271 12.60 89.04 -45.41
CA LEU A 271 11.98 88.06 -44.53
C LEU A 271 11.28 86.93 -45.32
N ASN A 272 10.72 87.30 -46.50
CA ASN A 272 10.06 86.34 -47.36
C ASN A 272 11.09 85.39 -48.02
N ASP A 273 12.26 85.89 -48.41
CA ASP A 273 13.39 85.11 -48.88
C ASP A 273 13.87 84.14 -47.78
N GLU A 274 14.02 84.60 -46.52
CA GLU A 274 14.44 83.77 -45.39
C GLU A 274 13.37 82.74 -45.03
N LEU A 275 12.08 83.08 -45.16
CA LEU A 275 10.98 82.14 -45.00
C LEU A 275 11.04 81.01 -46.03
N SER A 276 11.32 81.32 -47.30
CA SER A 276 11.50 80.34 -48.36
C SER A 276 12.65 79.40 -48.07
N ASP A 277 13.80 79.89 -47.60
CA ASP A 277 14.94 79.04 -47.20
C ASP A 277 14.60 78.06 -46.04
N ILE A 278 13.80 78.58 -45.09
CA ILE A 278 13.31 77.73 -43.98
C ILE A 278 12.36 76.64 -44.51
N CYS A 279 11.46 77.00 -45.43
CA CYS A 279 10.53 76.03 -46.02
C CYS A 279 11.26 74.97 -46.83
N ASP A 280 12.32 75.28 -47.55
CA ASP A 280 13.15 74.31 -48.25
C ASP A 280 13.87 73.38 -47.26
N GLY A 281 14.41 73.94 -46.18
CA GLY A 281 15.00 73.10 -45.11
C GLY A 281 14.00 72.14 -44.44
N ILE A 282 12.74 72.60 -44.30
CA ILE A 282 11.69 71.67 -43.77
C ILE A 282 11.34 70.60 -44.81
N ARG A 283 11.29 70.91 -46.10
CA ARG A 283 11.07 69.91 -47.17
C ARG A 283 12.17 68.83 -47.20
N ASP A 284 13.43 69.26 -47.08
CA ASP A 284 14.56 68.34 -46.99
C ASP A 284 14.40 67.37 -45.79
N CYS A 285 13.98 67.88 -44.63
CA CYS A 285 13.69 67.03 -43.47
C CYS A 285 12.50 66.08 -43.67
N ILE A 286 11.47 66.47 -44.42
CA ILE A 286 10.35 65.61 -44.78
C ILE A 286 10.82 64.46 -45.69
N ASP A 287 11.65 64.77 -46.68
CA ASP A 287 12.19 63.75 -47.62
C ASP A 287 13.12 62.77 -46.93
N GLU A 288 13.89 63.18 -45.94
CA GLU A 288 14.71 62.29 -45.11
C GLU A 288 13.86 61.38 -44.23
N CYS A 289 12.63 61.75 -43.88
CA CYS A 289 11.72 60.89 -43.08
C CYS A 289 10.95 59.87 -43.89
N GLN A 290 11.07 59.77 -45.22
CA GLN A 290 10.24 58.93 -46.11
C GLN A 290 10.80 57.53 -46.43
N GLU A 291 11.41 56.78 -45.47
CA GLU A 291 11.44 55.35 -45.62
C GLU A 291 10.08 54.75 -45.16
N PRO A 292 9.29 54.13 -46.04
CA PRO A 292 7.97 53.62 -45.66
C PRO A 292 8.13 52.41 -44.77
N ILE A 293 8.00 52.59 -43.46
CA ILE A 293 7.87 51.48 -42.51
C ILE A 293 6.42 50.99 -42.60
N ASP A 294 6.23 49.74 -43.04
CA ASP A 294 4.91 49.09 -43.11
C ASP A 294 4.41 48.79 -41.68
N THR A 295 3.74 49.77 -41.08
CA THR A 295 3.19 49.70 -39.73
C THR A 295 2.10 48.65 -39.62
N ASP A 296 1.29 48.42 -40.64
CA ASP A 296 0.21 47.44 -40.64
C ASP A 296 0.76 46.03 -40.59
N ALA A 297 1.83 45.75 -41.33
CA ALA A 297 2.51 44.46 -41.28
C ALA A 297 3.16 44.20 -39.91
N ILE A 298 3.74 45.20 -39.28
CA ILE A 298 4.33 45.12 -37.94
C ILE A 298 3.23 44.85 -36.88
N GLU A 299 2.12 45.55 -36.92
CA GLU A 299 1.01 45.36 -35.97
C GLU A 299 0.37 43.97 -36.14
N TYR A 300 0.11 43.54 -37.37
CA TYR A 300 -0.38 42.19 -37.65
C TYR A 300 0.55 41.11 -37.07
N ARG A 301 1.86 41.25 -37.29
CA ARG A 301 2.84 40.29 -36.80
C ARG A 301 2.92 40.29 -35.27
N LEU A 302 2.89 41.45 -34.63
CA LEU A 302 2.84 41.58 -33.19
C LEU A 302 1.58 40.95 -32.58
N ASP A 303 0.43 41.08 -33.24
CA ASP A 303 -0.82 40.45 -32.78
C ASP A 303 -0.76 38.92 -32.90
N VAL A 304 -0.16 38.39 -33.94
CA VAL A 304 0.11 36.92 -34.07
C VAL A 304 0.98 36.46 -32.92
N ILE A 305 2.09 37.14 -32.64
CA ILE A 305 3.01 36.78 -31.56
C ILE A 305 2.32 36.84 -30.18
N LYS A 306 1.56 37.91 -29.92
CA LYS A 306 0.79 38.06 -28.67
C LYS A 306 -0.25 36.97 -28.47
N ASN A 307 -0.96 36.57 -29.52
CA ASN A 307 -1.96 35.52 -29.44
C ASN A 307 -1.33 34.17 -29.13
N LEU A 308 -0.19 33.86 -29.74
CA LEU A 308 0.58 32.66 -29.44
C LEU A 308 1.14 32.69 -28.02
N ARG A 309 1.70 33.84 -27.61
CA ARG A 309 2.20 34.01 -26.24
C ARG A 309 1.12 33.81 -25.17
N LYS A 310 -0.11 34.27 -25.44
CA LYS A 310 -1.25 34.10 -24.54
C LYS A 310 -1.65 32.62 -24.41
N LYS A 311 -1.49 31.81 -25.48
CA LYS A 311 -1.83 30.39 -25.51
C LYS A 311 -0.72 29.51 -24.96
N TYR A 312 0.54 29.77 -25.32
CA TYR A 312 1.66 28.86 -25.14
C TYR A 312 2.79 29.43 -24.26
N GLY A 313 2.68 30.67 -23.80
CA GLY A 313 3.71 31.35 -22.98
C GLY A 313 4.77 32.04 -23.82
N ASP A 314 5.93 32.29 -23.23
CA ASP A 314 7.07 32.93 -23.92
C ASP A 314 7.70 31.98 -24.96
N TYR A 315 8.67 32.51 -25.73
CA TYR A 315 9.35 31.71 -26.78
C TYR A 315 9.93 30.39 -26.28
N ALA A 316 10.57 30.40 -25.11
CA ALA A 316 11.15 29.19 -24.52
C ALA A 316 10.07 28.16 -24.16
N SER A 317 8.96 28.62 -23.60
CA SER A 317 7.79 27.77 -23.28
C SER A 317 7.11 27.22 -24.53
N MET A 318 6.96 28.03 -25.59
CA MET A 318 6.45 27.59 -26.87
C MET A 318 7.32 26.47 -27.50
N ARG A 319 8.64 26.65 -27.46
CA ARG A 319 9.60 25.65 -27.96
C ARG A 319 9.50 24.33 -27.20
N LYS A 320 9.45 24.41 -25.88
CA LYS A 320 9.29 23.23 -25.02
C LYS A 320 7.96 22.51 -25.28
N PHE A 321 6.87 23.28 -25.36
CA PHE A 321 5.56 22.74 -25.71
C PHE A 321 5.57 22.05 -27.08
N LEU A 322 6.18 22.65 -28.08
CA LEU A 322 6.31 22.09 -29.43
C LEU A 322 7.03 20.73 -29.41
N GLU A 323 8.12 20.62 -28.65
CA GLU A 323 8.87 19.39 -28.52
C GLU A 323 8.06 18.30 -27.80
N GLU A 324 7.45 18.63 -26.66
CA GLU A 324 6.60 17.71 -25.90
C GLU A 324 5.35 17.27 -26.71
N ALA A 325 4.70 18.20 -27.41
CA ALA A 325 3.55 17.93 -28.25
C ALA A 325 3.90 17.08 -29.46
N SER A 326 5.05 17.33 -30.10
CA SER A 326 5.54 16.55 -31.24
C SER A 326 5.88 15.11 -30.82
N ASP A 327 6.57 14.95 -29.68
CA ASP A 327 6.85 13.62 -29.09
C ASP A 327 5.57 12.86 -28.75
N ARG A 328 4.59 13.56 -28.18
CA ARG A 328 3.29 12.96 -27.86
C ARG A 328 2.51 12.57 -29.11
N LEU A 329 2.47 13.44 -30.11
CA LEU A 329 1.83 13.17 -31.39
C LEU A 329 2.47 11.97 -32.12
N PHE A 330 3.82 11.87 -32.09
CA PHE A 330 4.54 10.74 -32.67
C PHE A 330 4.17 9.42 -31.96
N LYS A 331 4.12 9.42 -30.63
CA LYS A 331 3.68 8.27 -29.83
C LYS A 331 2.23 7.87 -30.17
N LEU A 332 1.32 8.84 -30.27
CA LEU A 332 -0.09 8.59 -30.59
C LEU A 332 -0.29 8.08 -32.03
N LYS A 333 0.39 8.64 -33.02
CA LYS A 333 0.31 8.17 -34.43
C LYS A 333 0.88 6.78 -34.63
N ASN A 334 1.90 6.39 -33.85
CA ASN A 334 2.44 5.03 -33.85
C ASN A 334 1.61 4.06 -32.97
N ALA A 335 0.68 4.57 -32.16
CA ALA A 335 -0.10 3.79 -31.22
C ALA A 335 -1.03 2.78 -31.87
N ASP A 336 -1.51 2.99 -33.06
CA ASP A 336 -2.42 2.04 -33.69
C ASP A 336 -1.72 0.72 -34.09
N LYS A 337 -0.48 0.79 -34.56
CA LYS A 337 0.34 -0.42 -34.75
C LYS A 337 0.70 -1.06 -33.43
N ASN A 338 1.20 -0.27 -32.47
CA ASN A 338 1.55 -0.74 -31.14
C ASN A 338 0.32 -1.27 -30.39
N TYR A 339 -0.84 -0.63 -30.53
CA TYR A 339 -2.09 -1.07 -29.90
C TYR A 339 -2.52 -2.46 -30.40
N THR A 340 -2.48 -2.70 -31.70
CA THR A 340 -2.81 -4.01 -32.28
C THR A 340 -1.81 -5.08 -31.83
N GLU A 341 -0.52 -4.76 -31.78
CA GLU A 341 0.52 -5.66 -31.28
C GLU A 341 0.36 -5.97 -29.78
N LEU A 342 0.01 -4.96 -28.98
CA LEU A 342 -0.27 -5.13 -27.54
C LEU A 342 -1.53 -5.97 -27.32
N LEU A 343 -2.59 -5.80 -28.11
CA LEU A 343 -3.77 -6.65 -28.03
C LEU A 343 -3.45 -8.11 -28.34
N ILE A 344 -2.69 -8.38 -29.41
CA ILE A 344 -2.25 -9.73 -29.75
C ILE A 344 -1.38 -10.31 -28.63
N ARG A 345 -0.49 -9.51 -28.06
CA ARG A 345 0.38 -9.92 -26.94
C ARG A 345 -0.44 -10.19 -25.67
N LYS A 346 -1.44 -9.34 -25.36
CA LYS A 346 -2.39 -9.54 -24.27
C LYS A 346 -3.10 -10.89 -24.40
N GLU A 347 -3.67 -11.18 -25.58
CA GLU A 347 -4.37 -12.43 -25.81
C GLU A 347 -3.46 -13.66 -25.67
N ARG A 348 -2.25 -13.60 -26.22
CA ARG A 348 -1.26 -14.68 -26.06
C ARG A 348 -0.89 -14.93 -24.60
N LEU A 349 -0.65 -13.86 -23.82
CA LEU A 349 -0.37 -13.98 -22.40
C LEU A 349 -1.57 -14.54 -21.63
N LEU A 350 -2.77 -14.13 -21.99
CA LEU A 350 -4.00 -14.65 -21.39
C LEU A 350 -4.20 -16.13 -21.67
N ASP A 351 -3.90 -16.60 -22.90
CA ASP A 351 -3.88 -18.02 -23.25
C ASP A 351 -2.85 -18.81 -22.43
N GLU A 352 -1.64 -18.28 -22.31
CA GLU A 352 -0.56 -18.89 -21.53
C GLU A 352 -0.95 -18.99 -20.04
N ILE A 353 -1.47 -17.90 -19.45
CA ILE A 353 -1.95 -17.86 -18.07
C ILE A 353 -3.09 -18.86 -17.85
N TYR A 354 -4.03 -18.95 -18.80
CA TYR A 354 -5.12 -19.90 -18.73
C TYR A 354 -4.62 -21.34 -18.74
N LEU A 355 -3.73 -21.69 -19.67
CA LEU A 355 -3.15 -23.04 -19.76
C LEU A 355 -2.33 -23.40 -18.52
N LEU A 356 -1.55 -22.46 -17.98
CA LEU A 356 -0.81 -22.66 -16.73
C LEU A 356 -1.77 -22.85 -15.55
N SER A 357 -2.84 -22.07 -15.47
CA SER A 357 -3.87 -22.19 -14.43
C SER A 357 -4.60 -23.54 -14.50
N VAL A 358 -4.91 -24.03 -15.69
CA VAL A 358 -5.52 -25.36 -15.87
C VAL A 358 -4.56 -26.48 -15.41
N LYS A 359 -3.26 -26.38 -15.78
CA LYS A 359 -2.25 -27.33 -15.32
C LYS A 359 -2.10 -27.30 -13.81
N LEU A 360 -2.01 -26.10 -13.22
CA LEU A 360 -1.91 -25.90 -11.78
C LEU A 360 -3.12 -26.49 -11.04
N SER A 361 -4.34 -26.23 -11.54
CA SER A 361 -5.57 -26.81 -10.98
C SER A 361 -5.56 -28.33 -11.00
N ARG A 362 -5.07 -28.91 -12.10
CA ARG A 362 -4.95 -30.36 -12.20
C ARG A 362 -3.99 -30.94 -11.17
N GLU A 363 -2.80 -30.36 -11.02
CA GLU A 363 -1.81 -30.81 -10.02
C GLU A 363 -2.34 -30.62 -8.60
N ARG A 364 -2.99 -29.47 -8.32
CA ARG A 364 -3.65 -29.25 -7.03
C ARG A 364 -4.69 -30.32 -6.71
N ARG A 365 -5.51 -30.73 -7.67
CA ARG A 365 -6.51 -31.80 -7.46
C ARG A 365 -5.87 -33.15 -7.14
N VAL A 366 -4.75 -33.45 -7.78
CA VAL A 366 -3.98 -34.69 -7.47
C VAL A 366 -3.40 -34.64 -6.07
N GLU A 367 -2.81 -33.50 -5.69
CA GLU A 367 -2.25 -33.32 -4.35
C GLU A 367 -3.36 -33.23 -3.27
N ALA A 368 -4.54 -32.73 -3.60
CA ALA A 368 -5.68 -32.65 -2.68
C ALA A 368 -6.13 -34.03 -2.18
N GLU A 369 -6.08 -35.05 -3.02
CA GLU A 369 -6.41 -36.43 -2.60
C GLU A 369 -5.36 -37.01 -1.64
N LYS A 370 -4.07 -36.71 -1.87
CA LYS A 370 -3.00 -37.11 -0.96
C LYS A 370 -3.15 -36.37 0.38
N PHE A 371 -3.33 -35.08 0.33
CA PHE A 371 -3.53 -34.22 1.49
C PHE A 371 -4.73 -34.67 2.32
N ARG A 372 -5.86 -34.99 1.67
CA ARG A 372 -7.05 -35.54 2.31
C ARG A 372 -6.72 -36.81 3.10
N ASN A 373 -6.01 -37.76 2.48
CA ASN A 373 -5.70 -39.02 3.11
C ASN A 373 -4.76 -38.88 4.32
N GLU A 374 -3.76 -37.98 4.22
CA GLU A 374 -2.84 -37.70 5.33
C GLU A 374 -3.56 -36.95 6.47
N VAL A 375 -4.44 -36.01 6.15
CA VAL A 375 -5.26 -35.30 7.15
C VAL A 375 -6.16 -36.31 7.89
N LEU A 376 -6.87 -37.19 7.17
CA LEU A 376 -7.75 -38.18 7.78
C LEU A 376 -6.98 -39.17 8.63
N ALA A 377 -5.80 -39.63 8.18
CA ALA A 377 -4.93 -40.50 8.97
C ALA A 377 -4.50 -39.83 10.29
N SER A 378 -4.04 -38.56 10.20
CA SER A 378 -3.64 -37.80 11.36
C SER A 378 -4.81 -37.53 12.33
N LEU A 379 -6.00 -37.23 11.81
CA LEU A 379 -7.22 -37.05 12.61
C LEU A 379 -7.64 -38.34 13.29
N GLY A 380 -7.51 -39.47 12.61
CA GLY A 380 -7.77 -40.79 13.20
C GLY A 380 -6.90 -41.06 14.43
N GLU A 381 -5.60 -40.73 14.37
CA GLU A 381 -4.69 -40.82 15.52
C GLU A 381 -5.12 -39.90 16.68
N LEU A 382 -5.68 -38.73 16.34
CA LEU A 382 -6.13 -37.71 17.29
C LEU A 382 -7.57 -37.93 17.82
N GLY A 383 -8.12 -39.17 17.65
CA GLY A 383 -9.42 -39.56 18.17
C GLY A 383 -10.60 -39.08 17.35
N MET A 384 -10.39 -38.74 16.10
CA MET A 384 -11.40 -38.28 15.15
C MET A 384 -11.52 -39.28 13.97
N ALA A 385 -11.53 -40.56 14.24
CA ALA A 385 -11.55 -41.65 13.23
C ALA A 385 -12.81 -41.63 12.34
N SER A 386 -13.90 -41.01 12.79
CA SER A 386 -15.15 -40.88 12.04
C SER A 386 -15.24 -39.58 11.25
N ALA A 387 -14.21 -38.71 11.32
CA ALA A 387 -14.19 -37.46 10.59
C ALA A 387 -14.01 -37.69 9.08
N ASP A 388 -14.61 -36.85 8.29
CA ASP A 388 -14.35 -36.74 6.84
C ASP A 388 -13.88 -35.33 6.48
N PHE A 389 -13.00 -35.25 5.48
CA PHE A 389 -12.36 -34.02 5.03
C PHE A 389 -12.20 -34.03 3.51
N SER A 390 -12.41 -32.92 2.87
CA SER A 390 -12.06 -32.77 1.45
C SER A 390 -11.73 -31.33 1.10
N VAL A 391 -10.95 -31.14 0.04
CA VAL A 391 -10.69 -29.85 -0.58
C VAL A 391 -11.66 -29.68 -1.75
N HIS A 392 -12.58 -28.77 -1.61
CA HIS A 392 -13.60 -28.50 -2.62
C HIS A 392 -13.13 -27.39 -3.57
N PHE A 393 -12.97 -27.75 -4.84
CA PHE A 393 -12.58 -26.82 -5.90
C PHE A 393 -13.82 -26.29 -6.61
N ALA A 394 -13.94 -24.98 -6.74
CA ALA A 394 -14.86 -24.38 -7.68
C ALA A 394 -14.50 -24.74 -9.12
N ALA A 395 -15.44 -24.61 -10.06
CA ALA A 395 -15.16 -24.74 -11.47
C ALA A 395 -14.21 -23.60 -11.90
N LEU A 396 -13.21 -23.94 -12.73
CA LEU A 396 -12.38 -22.91 -13.36
C LEU A 396 -13.26 -22.05 -14.30
N PRO A 397 -12.97 -20.74 -14.42
CA PRO A 397 -13.65 -19.91 -15.39
C PRO A 397 -13.37 -20.41 -16.80
N GLU A 398 -14.32 -20.22 -17.72
CA GLU A 398 -14.11 -20.46 -19.14
C GLU A 398 -13.05 -19.49 -19.70
N ARG A 399 -12.37 -19.87 -20.80
CA ARG A 399 -11.30 -19.06 -21.39
C ARG A 399 -11.73 -17.60 -21.66
N ASP A 400 -12.93 -17.40 -22.19
CA ASP A 400 -13.45 -16.08 -22.54
C ASP A 400 -13.75 -15.18 -21.33
N ALA A 401 -13.97 -15.78 -20.16
CA ALA A 401 -14.24 -15.06 -18.93
C ALA A 401 -13.03 -14.94 -18.01
N CYS A 402 -11.91 -15.59 -18.33
CA CYS A 402 -10.78 -15.80 -17.42
C CYS A 402 -10.00 -14.51 -17.06
N GLU A 403 -10.08 -13.47 -17.89
CA GLU A 403 -9.35 -12.21 -17.68
C GLU A 403 -9.65 -11.57 -16.31
N LYS A 404 -10.90 -11.68 -15.85
CA LYS A 404 -11.33 -11.14 -14.54
C LYS A 404 -10.77 -11.89 -13.34
N PHE A 405 -10.27 -13.11 -13.55
CA PHE A 405 -9.76 -14.01 -12.52
C PHE A 405 -8.25 -14.19 -12.57
N VAL A 406 -7.56 -13.39 -13.38
CA VAL A 406 -6.10 -13.44 -13.49
C VAL A 406 -5.44 -13.14 -12.14
N SER A 407 -4.71 -14.11 -11.62
CA SER A 407 -4.01 -14.04 -10.34
C SER A 407 -2.68 -14.77 -10.40
N GLU A 408 -1.68 -14.26 -9.69
CA GLU A 408 -0.37 -14.90 -9.56
C GLU A 408 -0.41 -16.23 -8.80
N LYS A 409 -1.52 -16.51 -8.11
CA LYS A 409 -1.79 -17.76 -7.38
C LYS A 409 -2.64 -18.75 -8.18
N GLY A 410 -2.97 -18.43 -9.42
CA GLY A 410 -3.89 -19.21 -10.24
C GLY A 410 -5.33 -18.71 -10.20
N MET A 411 -6.18 -19.33 -11.00
CA MET A 411 -7.61 -19.02 -11.12
C MET A 411 -8.49 -19.94 -10.25
N ASP A 412 -7.87 -20.88 -9.53
CA ASP A 412 -8.59 -21.78 -8.63
C ASP A 412 -9.17 -21.00 -7.45
N SER A 413 -10.40 -21.35 -7.11
CA SER A 413 -10.97 -21.07 -5.79
C SER A 413 -11.30 -22.42 -5.15
N PHE A 414 -10.75 -22.66 -3.97
CA PHE A 414 -11.03 -23.90 -3.24
C PHE A 414 -11.13 -23.64 -1.75
N GLU A 415 -11.91 -24.48 -1.08
CA GLU A 415 -12.25 -24.35 0.33
C GLU A 415 -12.22 -25.73 0.99
N PHE A 416 -11.84 -25.78 2.26
CA PHE A 416 -11.84 -26.99 3.07
C PHE A 416 -13.25 -27.29 3.56
N TYR A 417 -13.68 -28.51 3.30
CA TYR A 417 -14.93 -29.08 3.78
C TYR A 417 -14.63 -30.16 4.80
N PHE A 418 -15.39 -30.17 5.88
CA PHE A 418 -15.16 -31.04 7.01
C PHE A 418 -16.46 -31.56 7.59
N SER A 419 -16.41 -32.78 8.13
CA SER A 419 -17.44 -33.39 8.98
C SER A 419 -16.75 -34.11 10.14
N ALA A 420 -17.16 -33.83 11.36
CA ALA A 420 -16.59 -34.49 12.55
C ALA A 420 -17.16 -35.88 12.79
N ASN A 421 -18.38 -36.17 12.31
CA ASN A 421 -19.13 -37.38 12.67
C ASN A 421 -19.55 -38.17 11.43
N ALA A 422 -19.48 -39.49 11.52
CA ALA A 422 -19.92 -40.40 10.47
C ALA A 422 -21.40 -40.15 10.08
N GLY A 423 -21.66 -40.08 8.77
CA GLY A 423 -23.02 -39.93 8.24
C GLY A 423 -23.54 -38.48 8.20
N GLN A 424 -22.75 -37.51 8.64
CA GLN A 424 -23.06 -36.11 8.45
C GLN A 424 -22.48 -35.62 7.13
N PRO A 425 -23.17 -34.71 6.39
CA PRO A 425 -22.66 -34.17 5.15
C PRO A 425 -21.44 -33.29 5.41
N LEU A 426 -20.48 -33.31 4.48
CA LEU A 426 -19.37 -32.38 4.45
C LEU A 426 -19.90 -30.95 4.31
N GLN A 427 -19.43 -30.03 5.14
CA GLN A 427 -19.78 -28.62 5.11
C GLN A 427 -18.52 -27.74 5.14
N PRO A 428 -18.61 -26.48 4.67
CA PRO A 428 -17.51 -25.56 4.87
C PRO A 428 -17.04 -25.58 6.33
N MET A 429 -15.73 -25.72 6.50
CA MET A 429 -15.11 -25.98 7.80
C MET A 429 -15.49 -24.98 8.88
N ILE A 430 -15.70 -23.70 8.52
CA ILE A 430 -16.09 -22.62 9.43
C ILE A 430 -17.44 -22.86 10.14
N LYS A 431 -18.31 -23.73 9.60
CA LYS A 431 -19.68 -23.94 10.10
C LYS A 431 -19.82 -25.11 11.08
N VAL A 432 -18.81 -25.96 11.19
CA VAL A 432 -19.03 -27.33 11.70
C VAL A 432 -18.24 -27.65 12.97
N ILE A 433 -17.18 -26.93 13.31
CA ILE A 433 -16.18 -27.44 14.26
C ILE A 433 -16.31 -26.80 15.65
N SER A 434 -16.30 -27.65 16.70
CA SER A 434 -16.18 -27.24 18.10
C SER A 434 -14.72 -26.89 18.46
N GLY A 435 -14.50 -26.15 19.58
CA GLY A 435 -13.19 -25.72 20.02
C GLY A 435 -12.11 -26.79 20.02
N GLY A 436 -12.38 -27.89 20.74
CA GLY A 436 -11.41 -29.01 20.85
C GLY A 436 -11.20 -29.77 19.55
N GLU A 437 -12.22 -29.90 18.69
CA GLU A 437 -12.08 -30.54 17.37
C GLU A 437 -11.23 -29.67 16.45
N MET A 438 -11.42 -28.35 16.47
CA MET A 438 -10.62 -27.42 15.69
C MET A 438 -9.15 -27.44 16.12
N SER A 439 -8.88 -27.41 17.42
CA SER A 439 -7.50 -27.47 17.93
C SER A 439 -6.79 -28.75 17.48
N ARG A 440 -7.48 -29.89 17.49
CA ARG A 440 -6.93 -31.17 16.97
C ARG A 440 -6.79 -31.15 15.45
N PHE A 441 -7.73 -30.58 14.72
CA PHE A 441 -7.62 -30.44 13.28
C PHE A 441 -6.41 -29.56 12.90
N MET A 442 -6.23 -28.44 13.58
CA MET A 442 -5.07 -27.57 13.36
C MET A 442 -3.76 -28.25 13.73
N LEU A 443 -3.75 -29.04 14.83
CA LEU A 443 -2.61 -29.86 15.19
C LEU A 443 -2.28 -30.89 14.08
N ALA A 444 -3.28 -31.54 13.50
CA ALA A 444 -3.10 -32.45 12.38
C ALA A 444 -2.49 -31.74 11.16
N LEU A 445 -3.03 -30.59 10.77
CA LEU A 445 -2.51 -29.82 9.65
C LEU A 445 -1.06 -29.36 9.86
N LYS A 446 -0.74 -28.89 11.06
CA LYS A 446 0.62 -28.44 11.40
C LYS A 446 1.62 -29.60 11.42
N ALA A 447 1.22 -30.75 11.93
CA ALA A 447 2.06 -31.95 11.93
C ALA A 447 2.36 -32.47 10.51
N ILE A 448 1.41 -32.34 9.57
CA ILE A 448 1.59 -32.74 8.16
C ILE A 448 2.49 -31.76 7.41
N ASN A 449 2.28 -30.47 7.63
CA ASN A 449 3.01 -29.43 6.92
C ASN A 449 4.44 -29.18 7.45
N GLY A 450 4.80 -29.79 8.60
CA GLY A 450 6.12 -29.64 9.20
C GLY A 450 6.44 -28.18 9.57
N GLU A 451 7.64 -27.70 9.24
CA GLU A 451 8.12 -26.35 9.54
C GLU A 451 7.39 -25.25 8.75
N GLN A 452 6.07 -25.36 8.58
CA GLN A 452 5.30 -24.37 7.87
C GLN A 452 5.18 -23.06 8.65
N GLY A 453 5.86 -22.06 8.14
CA GLY A 453 5.66 -20.67 8.52
C GLY A 453 6.53 -20.24 9.70
N ASP A 454 7.10 -19.05 9.55
CA ASP A 454 8.01 -18.38 10.49
C ASP A 454 7.31 -17.87 11.76
N ILE A 455 6.16 -18.43 12.16
CA ILE A 455 5.47 -18.07 13.39
C ILE A 455 6.11 -18.85 14.54
N PRO A 456 6.84 -18.19 15.42
CA PRO A 456 7.68 -18.88 16.38
C PRO A 456 6.92 -19.50 17.55
N THR A 457 5.69 -19.03 17.85
CA THR A 457 4.92 -19.47 19.03
C THR A 457 3.53 -19.93 18.63
N MET A 458 3.15 -21.14 19.07
CA MET A 458 1.83 -21.74 18.88
C MET A 458 1.16 -22.01 20.20
N ILE A 459 -0.11 -21.69 20.35
CA ILE A 459 -0.89 -21.90 21.56
C ILE A 459 -2.07 -22.80 21.25
N PHE A 460 -2.18 -23.91 21.98
CA PHE A 460 -3.28 -24.86 21.87
C PHE A 460 -4.11 -24.84 23.16
N ASP A 461 -5.34 -24.37 23.05
CA ASP A 461 -6.33 -24.43 24.12
C ASP A 461 -7.40 -25.46 23.81
N GLU A 462 -7.99 -26.08 24.83
CA GLU A 462 -9.04 -27.11 24.74
C GLU A 462 -8.71 -28.34 23.88
N ILE A 463 -7.45 -28.56 23.53
CA ILE A 463 -7.03 -29.66 22.66
C ILE A 463 -7.36 -31.04 23.26
N ASP A 464 -7.45 -31.11 24.57
CA ASP A 464 -7.74 -32.32 25.37
C ASP A 464 -9.22 -32.51 25.68
N THR A 465 -10.11 -31.64 25.17
CA THR A 465 -11.55 -31.74 25.38
C THR A 465 -12.13 -32.99 24.70
N GLY A 466 -12.78 -33.85 25.50
CA GLY A 466 -13.45 -35.05 25.01
C GLY A 466 -12.53 -36.23 24.65
N ILE A 467 -11.24 -36.16 25.04
CA ILE A 467 -10.29 -37.24 24.81
C ILE A 467 -9.66 -37.76 26.11
N SER A 468 -9.15 -39.00 26.07
CA SER A 468 -8.46 -39.65 27.20
C SER A 468 -7.54 -40.76 26.71
N GLY A 469 -6.75 -41.32 27.61
CA GLY A 469 -5.99 -42.57 27.38
C GLY A 469 -5.03 -42.52 26.19
N SER A 470 -5.23 -43.40 25.23
CA SER A 470 -4.35 -43.55 24.04
C SER A 470 -4.38 -42.34 23.12
N VAL A 471 -5.53 -41.65 22.97
CA VAL A 471 -5.67 -40.46 22.16
C VAL A 471 -4.88 -39.29 22.78
N GLY A 472 -4.94 -39.14 24.11
CA GLY A 472 -4.14 -38.10 24.81
C GLY A 472 -2.63 -38.32 24.61
N ARG A 473 -2.17 -39.58 24.50
CA ARG A 473 -0.78 -39.91 24.18
C ARG A 473 -0.42 -39.54 22.74
N ALA A 474 -1.31 -39.76 21.78
CA ALA A 474 -1.09 -39.39 20.38
C ALA A 474 -1.02 -37.86 20.22
N VAL A 475 -1.94 -37.12 20.87
CA VAL A 475 -1.89 -35.64 20.92
C VAL A 475 -0.57 -35.14 21.51
N ALA A 476 -0.13 -35.72 22.64
CA ALA A 476 1.12 -35.37 23.29
C ALA A 476 2.34 -35.58 22.38
N LYS A 477 2.39 -36.69 21.63
CA LYS A 477 3.44 -36.96 20.63
C LYS A 477 3.46 -35.96 19.51
N LYS A 478 2.29 -35.59 18.95
CA LYS A 478 2.18 -34.57 17.89
C LYS A 478 2.61 -33.17 18.39
N LEU A 479 2.22 -32.79 19.60
CA LEU A 479 2.69 -31.56 20.23
C LEU A 479 4.21 -31.52 20.42
N ALA A 480 4.79 -32.67 20.86
CA ALA A 480 6.24 -32.81 21.00
C ALA A 480 6.96 -32.67 19.63
N GLN A 481 6.45 -33.29 18.58
CA GLN A 481 7.02 -33.16 17.23
C GLN A 481 7.05 -31.69 16.75
N ILE A 482 5.94 -30.97 16.90
CA ILE A 482 5.88 -29.55 16.51
C ILE A 482 6.79 -28.69 17.41
N SER A 483 6.92 -29.04 18.67
CA SER A 483 7.74 -28.31 19.62
C SER A 483 9.25 -28.37 19.37
N LEU A 484 9.72 -29.23 18.46
CA LEU A 484 11.12 -29.27 18.04
C LEU A 484 11.52 -27.99 17.25
N SER A 485 10.60 -27.52 16.43
CA SER A 485 10.84 -26.34 15.57
C SER A 485 10.13 -25.06 16.06
N HIS A 486 9.11 -25.20 16.90
CA HIS A 486 8.30 -24.08 17.40
C HIS A 486 8.24 -24.09 18.93
N GLN A 487 8.03 -22.93 19.51
CA GLN A 487 7.58 -22.84 20.90
C GLN A 487 6.10 -23.19 20.94
N VAL A 488 5.73 -24.21 21.69
CA VAL A 488 4.34 -24.65 21.84
C VAL A 488 3.87 -24.37 23.26
N MET A 489 2.73 -23.74 23.41
CA MET A 489 2.04 -23.59 24.70
C MET A 489 0.75 -24.42 24.66
N CYS A 490 0.47 -25.19 25.69
CA CYS A 490 -0.71 -26.05 25.76
C CYS A 490 -1.37 -25.96 27.12
N VAL A 491 -2.67 -25.67 27.13
CA VAL A 491 -3.51 -25.78 28.33
C VAL A 491 -4.07 -27.19 28.40
N THR A 492 -3.84 -27.91 29.49
CA THR A 492 -4.28 -29.31 29.61
C THR A 492 -4.64 -29.74 31.03
N HIS A 493 -5.49 -30.73 31.10
CA HIS A 493 -5.77 -31.54 32.30
C HIS A 493 -5.32 -33.00 32.14
N LEU A 494 -4.72 -33.37 30.98
CA LEU A 494 -4.28 -34.73 30.73
C LEU A 494 -2.83 -34.95 31.18
N PRO A 495 -2.57 -36.03 31.97
CA PRO A 495 -1.23 -36.35 32.46
C PRO A 495 -0.26 -36.70 31.32
N GLN A 496 -0.74 -37.25 30.20
CA GLN A 496 0.07 -37.60 29.04
C GLN A 496 0.69 -36.37 28.37
N ILE A 497 -0.09 -35.28 28.26
CA ILE A 497 0.39 -34.03 27.67
C ILE A 497 1.32 -33.31 28.68
N ALA A 498 0.92 -33.27 29.96
CA ALA A 498 1.74 -32.67 31.02
C ALA A 498 3.10 -33.35 31.17
N ALA A 499 3.15 -34.69 31.02
CA ALA A 499 4.41 -35.47 31.07
C ALA A 499 5.36 -35.16 29.91
N MET A 500 4.84 -34.72 28.73
CA MET A 500 5.63 -34.37 27.55
C MET A 500 6.26 -32.97 27.65
N ALA A 501 5.84 -32.17 28.60
CA ALA A 501 6.27 -30.79 28.75
C ALA A 501 7.79 -30.62 28.96
N SER A 502 8.40 -29.67 28.30
CA SER A 502 9.75 -29.17 28.58
C SER A 502 9.72 -28.20 29.78
N SER A 503 8.68 -27.40 29.90
CA SER A 503 8.40 -26.52 31.03
C SER A 503 6.92 -26.62 31.44
N GLN A 504 6.63 -26.63 32.73
CA GLN A 504 5.27 -26.81 33.23
C GLN A 504 4.94 -25.75 34.28
N PHE A 505 3.84 -25.03 34.08
CA PHE A 505 3.30 -24.05 34.98
C PHE A 505 2.07 -24.61 35.67
N PHE A 506 2.12 -24.63 37.01
CA PHE A 506 0.98 -25.02 37.83
C PHE A 506 0.17 -23.82 38.26
N ILE A 507 -1.12 -23.86 38.03
CA ILE A 507 -2.04 -22.76 38.26
C ILE A 507 -3.04 -23.20 39.33
N GLU A 508 -3.06 -22.49 40.46
CA GLU A 508 -3.98 -22.79 41.55
C GLU A 508 -4.70 -21.53 42.03
N LYS A 509 -5.89 -21.74 42.62
CA LYS A 509 -6.62 -20.69 43.34
C LYS A 509 -6.33 -20.79 44.84
N LYS A 510 -5.99 -19.68 45.44
CA LYS A 510 -5.89 -19.54 46.89
C LYS A 510 -6.71 -18.37 47.39
N VAL A 511 -7.28 -18.51 48.60
CA VAL A 511 -7.91 -17.40 49.29
C VAL A 511 -6.86 -16.77 50.18
N ILE A 512 -6.49 -15.53 49.86
CA ILE A 512 -5.52 -14.73 50.64
C ILE A 512 -6.25 -13.46 51.05
N ASP A 513 -6.25 -13.17 52.37
CA ASP A 513 -6.90 -11.99 52.95
C ASP A 513 -8.38 -11.81 52.53
N GLY A 514 -9.11 -12.92 52.41
CA GLY A 514 -10.54 -12.93 52.06
C GLY A 514 -10.80 -12.72 50.57
N SER A 515 -9.76 -12.60 49.74
CA SER A 515 -9.89 -12.47 48.26
C SER A 515 -9.32 -13.71 47.59
N THR A 516 -10.01 -14.15 46.53
CA THR A 516 -9.50 -15.24 45.66
C THR A 516 -8.45 -14.70 44.72
N VAL A 517 -7.26 -15.31 44.74
CA VAL A 517 -6.14 -15.00 43.86
C VAL A 517 -5.68 -16.25 43.14
N THR A 518 -5.26 -16.08 41.89
CA THR A 518 -4.59 -17.13 41.11
C THR A 518 -3.09 -17.00 41.30
N LEU A 519 -2.46 -18.10 41.72
CA LEU A 519 -1.02 -18.25 41.81
C LEU A 519 -0.52 -19.11 40.67
N ILE A 520 0.68 -18.83 40.17
CA ILE A 520 1.31 -19.52 39.06
C ILE A 520 2.72 -19.89 39.47
N ASP A 521 3.02 -21.17 39.52
CA ASP A 521 4.33 -21.70 39.89
C ASP A 521 4.96 -22.43 38.69
N ASN A 522 6.21 -22.13 38.37
CA ASN A 522 6.99 -22.90 37.40
C ASN A 522 7.56 -24.14 38.10
N LEU A 523 7.08 -25.33 37.72
CA LEU A 523 7.40 -26.58 38.38
C LEU A 523 8.79 -27.10 37.97
N GLN A 524 9.59 -27.44 38.97
CA GLN A 524 10.77 -28.26 38.79
C GLN A 524 10.38 -29.72 38.61
N ARG A 525 11.31 -30.57 38.15
CA ARG A 525 11.03 -31.98 37.82
C ARG A 525 10.22 -32.76 38.88
N GLU A 526 10.53 -32.58 40.15
CA GLU A 526 9.77 -33.22 41.25
C GLU A 526 8.33 -32.71 41.34
N GLY A 527 8.12 -31.39 41.10
CA GLY A 527 6.80 -30.79 41.04
C GLY A 527 6.00 -31.29 39.83
N MET A 528 6.66 -31.42 38.68
CA MET A 528 6.04 -32.02 37.49
C MET A 528 5.54 -33.43 37.74
N VAL A 529 6.36 -34.28 38.35
CA VAL A 529 5.96 -35.69 38.69
C VAL A 529 4.77 -35.69 39.65
N LYS A 530 4.75 -34.83 40.66
CA LYS A 530 3.61 -34.68 41.58
C LYS A 530 2.34 -34.25 40.87
N GLU A 531 2.45 -33.29 39.97
CA GLU A 531 1.31 -32.81 39.20
C GLU A 531 0.79 -33.83 38.20
N ILE A 532 1.67 -34.56 37.53
CA ILE A 532 1.30 -35.69 36.65
C ILE A 532 0.55 -36.78 37.45
N ALA A 533 1.01 -37.11 38.66
CA ALA A 533 0.32 -38.06 39.56
C ALA A 533 -1.07 -37.51 39.97
N ARG A 534 -1.20 -36.23 40.29
CA ARG A 534 -2.48 -35.58 40.60
C ARG A 534 -3.45 -35.62 39.42
N LEU A 535 -2.99 -35.29 38.20
CA LEU A 535 -3.78 -35.36 36.97
C LEU A 535 -4.23 -36.78 36.62
N SER A 536 -3.50 -37.79 37.07
CA SER A 536 -3.85 -39.22 36.87
C SER A 536 -5.01 -39.68 37.76
N GLY A 537 -5.62 -38.78 38.57
CA GLY A 537 -6.82 -39.08 39.36
C GLY A 537 -6.54 -39.78 40.70
N SER A 538 -5.32 -39.74 41.22
CA SER A 538 -4.96 -40.33 42.50
C SER A 538 -5.54 -39.48 43.64
N LEU A 539 -6.47 -40.06 44.44
CA LEU A 539 -6.93 -39.54 45.71
C LEU A 539 -5.78 -39.58 46.72
N GLY A 540 -4.95 -38.54 46.77
CA GLY A 540 -3.70 -38.49 47.52
C GLY A 540 -2.51 -38.99 46.70
N VAL A 541 -1.34 -38.36 46.91
CA VAL A 541 -0.10 -38.72 46.18
C VAL A 541 0.51 -39.97 46.84
N SER A 542 0.06 -41.15 46.41
CA SER A 542 0.65 -42.42 46.88
C SER A 542 2.02 -42.63 46.22
N GLU A 543 2.92 -43.40 46.91
CA GLU A 543 4.23 -43.76 46.31
C GLU A 543 4.10 -44.44 44.95
N ASN A 544 3.09 -45.30 44.78
CA ASN A 544 2.83 -45.99 43.48
C ASN A 544 2.40 -45.01 42.40
N ALA A 545 1.59 -44.01 42.73
CA ALA A 545 1.18 -42.97 41.77
C ALA A 545 2.37 -42.08 41.33
N LEU A 546 3.26 -41.74 42.27
CA LEU A 546 4.50 -41.02 41.95
C LEU A 546 5.43 -41.86 41.08
N ALA A 547 5.61 -43.13 41.39
CA ALA A 547 6.44 -44.03 40.56
C ALA A 547 5.91 -44.16 39.13
N ALA A 548 4.59 -44.32 38.95
CA ALA A 548 3.96 -44.36 37.64
C ALA A 548 4.08 -43.04 36.88
N ALA A 549 3.94 -41.90 37.58
CA ALA A 549 4.11 -40.59 36.99
C ALA A 549 5.57 -40.31 36.56
N ASP A 550 6.55 -40.73 37.36
CA ASP A 550 7.97 -40.62 37.01
C ASP A 550 8.34 -41.54 35.83
N GLU A 551 7.81 -42.77 35.77
CA GLU A 551 7.97 -43.66 34.62
C GLU A 551 7.40 -43.01 33.34
N LEU A 552 6.20 -42.45 33.41
CA LEU A 552 5.59 -41.74 32.28
C LEU A 552 6.44 -40.54 31.85
N LYS A 553 6.95 -39.75 32.79
CA LYS A 553 7.80 -38.61 32.52
C LYS A 553 9.10 -39.02 31.84
N ARG A 554 9.78 -40.06 32.32
CA ARG A 554 11.00 -40.63 31.70
C ARG A 554 10.75 -41.09 30.29
N TRP A 555 9.68 -41.83 30.08
CA TRP A 555 9.30 -42.29 28.73
C TRP A 555 9.10 -41.11 27.77
N CYS A 556 8.45 -40.04 28.21
CA CYS A 556 8.28 -38.81 27.41
C CYS A 556 9.62 -38.12 27.11
N GLU A 557 10.50 -38.02 28.10
CA GLU A 557 11.84 -37.43 27.92
C GLU A 557 12.69 -38.24 26.92
N ASP A 558 12.62 -39.57 26.95
CA ASP A 558 13.32 -40.43 26.01
C ASP A 558 12.73 -40.34 24.60
N TYR A 559 11.40 -40.28 24.47
CA TYR A 559 10.73 -40.06 23.18
C TYR A 559 11.13 -38.73 22.55
N VAL A 560 11.16 -37.63 23.32
CA VAL A 560 11.61 -36.32 22.81
C VAL A 560 13.05 -36.37 22.33
N LYS A 561 13.95 -37.04 23.04
CA LYS A 561 15.33 -37.24 22.59
C LYS A 561 15.40 -38.03 21.28
N GLU A 562 14.61 -39.12 21.16
CA GLU A 562 14.57 -39.92 19.95
C GLU A 562 14.15 -39.14 18.71
N ILE A 563 13.14 -38.28 18.81
CA ILE A 563 12.66 -37.48 17.68
C ILE A 563 13.51 -36.21 17.42
N SER A 564 14.43 -35.84 18.31
CA SER A 564 15.33 -34.70 18.16
C SER A 564 16.58 -35.05 17.33
N HIS A 565 16.85 -36.35 17.10
CA HIS A 565 17.91 -36.90 16.27
C HIS A 565 17.39 -37.38 14.92
#